data_274259b3c766d18dd7c097c946cda4e8
#
_entry.id   274259b3c766d18dd7c097c946cda4e8
#
_cell.length_a   1.000
_cell.length_b   1.000
_cell.length_c   1.000
_cell.angle_alpha   90.00
_cell.angle_beta   90.00
_cell.angle_gamma   90.00
#
_symmetry.space_group_name_H-M   'P 1'
#
loop_
_entity.id
_entity.type
_entity.pdbx_description
1 polymer ?
#
loop_
_entity_poly.entity_id
_entity_poly.type
_entity_poly.pdbx_seq_one_letter_code
_entity_poly.pdbx_strand_id
1 'polypeptide(L)'
;MGRGLNGAQKVRTAMDTAGAVLDDAAASRAVPLYPTLQGDGALIRAGTRINWNGTLKRAAVDLWDAPENAPDNAPALWEEISYREGHRIIPETFAPGSGFAKGECGWWKGALYKSVFEGVNIWTPEQTPSGWERQ
;
A
#
# COMPACT_ATOMS: atom_id res chain seq x y z
N MET A 1 7.15 22.91 16.18
CA MET A 1 6.89 22.86 15.37
C MET A 1 6.90 23.06 14.95
N GLY A 2 6.94 23.04 15.24
CA GLY A 2 6.68 22.97 14.49
C GLY A 2 6.61 23.08 14.34
N ARG A 3 6.28 22.89 14.67
CA ARG A 3 6.30 22.86 13.91
C ARG A 3 6.56 23.55 13.07
N GLY A 4 6.88 23.74 13.15
CA GLY A 4 7.30 24.53 12.43
C GLY A 4 7.41 24.46 11.22
N LEU A 5 7.28 23.77 10.97
CA LEU A 5 7.16 23.72 9.80
C LEU A 5 6.46 24.69 9.37
N ASN A 6 6.47 25.24 8.78
CA ASN A 6 5.73 26.07 8.39
C ASN A 6 5.42 26.17 7.20
N GLY A 7 4.60 26.27 7.12
CA GLY A 7 4.01 26.68 6.27
C GLY A 7 3.91 26.01 5.03
N ALA A 8 4.07 26.69 4.04
CA ALA A 8 4.01 26.12 2.74
C ALA A 8 4.94 24.96 2.61
N GLN A 9 5.80 24.87 3.51
CA GLN A 9 6.67 23.75 3.51
C GLN A 9 6.06 22.54 4.08
N LYS A 10 4.78 22.52 4.19
CA LYS A 10 4.17 21.32 4.60
C LYS A 10 4.60 20.19 3.74
N VAL A 11 4.88 19.10 4.37
CA VAL A 11 5.30 17.89 3.74
C VAL A 11 4.17 16.90 3.83
N ARG A 12 3.92 16.18 2.75
CA ARG A 12 2.85 15.19 2.73
C ARG A 12 3.18 13.96 3.54
N THR A 13 4.06 14.10 4.50
CA THR A 13 4.38 13.02 5.41
C THR A 13 3.66 13.15 6.74
N ALA A 14 2.86 14.20 6.93
CA ALA A 14 2.26 14.46 8.22
C ALA A 14 1.47 13.26 8.74
N MET A 15 0.64 12.67 7.89
CA MET A 15 -0.11 11.49 8.32
C MET A 15 0.82 10.33 8.62
N ASP A 16 1.83 10.12 7.79
CA ASP A 16 2.78 9.06 8.04
C ASP A 16 3.65 9.34 9.25
N THR A 17 3.87 10.59 9.59
CA THR A 17 4.61 10.89 10.81
C THR A 17 3.81 10.43 12.02
N ALA A 18 2.53 10.79 12.06
CA ALA A 18 1.65 10.33 13.12
C ALA A 18 1.44 8.83 13.05
N GLY A 19 1.39 8.30 11.84
CA GLY A 19 1.17 6.88 11.61
C GLY A 19 2.42 6.12 11.26
N ALA A 20 3.59 6.66 11.59
CA ALA A 20 4.86 6.04 11.22
C ALA A 20 5.01 4.66 11.83
N VAL A 21 4.26 4.37 12.89
CA VAL A 21 4.28 3.06 13.50
C VAL A 21 3.44 2.05 12.73
N LEU A 22 2.66 2.51 11.75
CA LEU A 22 1.81 1.60 10.99
C LEU A 22 2.62 0.97 9.87
N ASP A 23 2.51 -0.35 9.75
CA ASP A 23 3.02 -1.03 8.58
C ASP A 23 1.98 -0.92 7.46
N ASP A 24 2.30 -1.48 6.29
CA ASP A 24 1.39 -1.37 5.14
C ASP A 24 0.07 -2.07 5.40
N ALA A 25 0.07 -3.15 6.15
CA ALA A 25 -1.18 -3.85 6.46
C ALA A 25 -2.10 -2.97 7.30
N ALA A 26 -1.56 -2.34 8.35
CA ALA A 26 -2.36 -1.46 9.20
C ALA A 26 -2.78 -0.21 8.43
N ALA A 27 -1.88 0.35 7.62
CA ALA A 27 -2.20 1.53 6.82
C ALA A 27 -3.34 1.24 5.85
N SER A 28 -3.39 0.03 5.29
CA SER A 28 -4.42 -0.32 4.32
C SER A 28 -5.82 -0.39 4.93
N ARG A 29 -5.92 -0.45 6.26
CA ARG A 29 -7.21 -0.36 6.94
C ARG A 29 -7.66 1.07 7.18
N ALA A 30 -6.77 2.02 6.94
CA ALA A 30 -7.01 3.42 7.26
C ALA A 30 -6.85 4.30 6.02
N VAL A 31 -7.09 3.76 4.83
CA VAL A 31 -6.90 4.48 3.57
C VAL A 31 -7.57 5.85 3.57
N PRO A 32 -8.82 6.01 4.04
CA PRO A 32 -9.45 7.33 4.02
C PRO A 32 -8.75 8.38 4.87
N LEU A 33 -7.88 7.98 5.80
CA LEU A 33 -7.14 8.92 6.63
C LEU A 33 -5.93 9.52 5.91
N TYR A 34 -5.52 8.93 4.81
CA TYR A 34 -4.35 9.43 4.06
C TYR A 34 -4.78 10.46 3.04
N PRO A 35 -3.98 11.53 2.88
CA PRO A 35 -4.34 12.57 1.93
C PRO A 35 -4.15 12.10 0.50
N THR A 36 -4.91 12.72 -0.41
CA THR A 36 -4.69 12.53 -1.83
C THR A 36 -3.86 13.71 -2.35
N LEU A 37 -3.45 13.61 -3.60
CA LEU A 37 -2.75 14.71 -4.26
C LEU A 37 -3.71 15.87 -4.47
N GLN A 38 -3.20 17.10 -4.34
CA GLN A 38 -4.02 18.30 -4.43
C GLN A 38 -3.54 19.25 -5.52
N GLY A 39 -2.39 18.98 -6.13
CA GLY A 39 -1.86 19.84 -7.17
C GLY A 39 -1.37 21.19 -6.63
N ASP A 40 -1.01 21.26 -5.36
CA ASP A 40 -0.64 22.51 -4.71
C ASP A 40 0.86 22.75 -4.69
N GLY A 41 1.65 21.89 -5.31
CA GLY A 41 3.10 22.04 -5.38
C GLY A 41 3.84 21.70 -4.09
N ALA A 42 3.17 21.10 -3.12
CA ALA A 42 3.83 20.72 -1.87
C ALA A 42 4.86 19.63 -2.13
N LEU A 43 5.88 19.58 -1.28
CA LEU A 43 6.87 18.53 -1.37
C LEU A 43 6.31 17.24 -0.77
N ILE A 44 6.46 16.17 -1.52
CA ILE A 44 6.11 14.82 -1.06
C ILE A 44 7.40 14.05 -0.93
N ARG A 45 7.72 13.64 0.29
CA ARG A 45 8.96 12.92 0.54
C ARG A 45 8.83 11.47 0.16
N ALA A 46 9.95 10.88 -0.24
CA ALA A 46 10.00 9.43 -0.46
C ALA A 46 9.49 8.71 0.79
N GLY A 47 8.69 7.68 0.58
CA GLY A 47 8.09 6.92 1.67
C GLY A 47 6.72 7.42 2.10
N THR A 48 6.29 8.58 1.62
CA THR A 48 4.97 9.11 1.95
C THR A 48 3.88 8.27 1.30
N ARG A 49 2.87 7.92 2.09
CA ARG A 49 1.70 7.21 1.57
C ARG A 49 0.60 8.19 1.23
N ILE A 50 -0.07 7.96 0.12
CA ILE A 50 -1.25 8.74 -0.26
C ILE A 50 -2.42 7.81 -0.57
N ASN A 51 -3.62 8.37 -0.45
CA ASN A 51 -4.84 7.71 -0.92
C ASN A 51 -5.08 8.19 -2.35
N TRP A 52 -4.92 7.29 -3.30
CA TRP A 52 -5.16 7.59 -4.70
C TRP A 52 -6.34 6.77 -5.18
N ASN A 53 -7.50 7.43 -5.26
CA ASN A 53 -8.75 6.79 -5.69
C ASN A 53 -9.09 5.54 -4.86
N GLY A 54 -8.85 5.61 -3.56
CA GLY A 54 -9.18 4.52 -2.65
C GLY A 54 -8.10 3.47 -2.51
N THR A 55 -6.96 3.66 -3.17
CA THR A 55 -5.83 2.73 -3.12
C THR A 55 -4.62 3.47 -2.56
N LEU A 56 -3.87 2.82 -1.70
CA LEU A 56 -2.65 3.42 -1.18
C LEU A 56 -1.53 3.32 -2.19
N LYS A 57 -0.80 4.42 -2.35
CA LYS A 57 0.44 4.48 -3.11
C LYS A 57 1.51 5.07 -2.21
N ARG A 58 2.75 4.67 -2.42
CA ARG A 58 3.89 5.21 -1.67
C ARG A 58 4.84 5.91 -2.63
N ALA A 59 5.26 7.12 -2.27
CA ALA A 59 6.24 7.84 -3.06
C ALA A 59 7.57 7.08 -3.04
N ALA A 60 8.09 6.75 -4.20
CA ALA A 60 9.36 6.05 -4.32
C ALA A 60 10.53 7.01 -4.21
N VAL A 61 10.30 8.28 -4.50
CA VAL A 61 11.32 9.35 -4.46
C VAL A 61 10.63 10.60 -3.95
N ASP A 62 11.46 11.62 -3.60
CA ASP A 62 10.90 12.94 -3.31
C ASP A 62 10.32 13.52 -4.61
N LEU A 63 9.14 14.09 -4.54
CA LEU A 63 8.48 14.67 -5.71
C LEU A 63 7.58 15.81 -5.30
N TRP A 64 7.18 16.61 -6.28
CA TRP A 64 6.27 17.73 -6.05
C TRP A 64 4.84 17.30 -6.33
N ASP A 65 3.91 17.78 -5.52
CA ASP A 65 2.48 17.51 -5.70
C ASP A 65 1.98 18.32 -6.89
N ALA A 66 2.07 17.72 -8.07
CA ALA A 66 1.67 18.34 -9.32
C ALA A 66 0.97 17.29 -10.20
N PRO A 67 0.05 17.72 -11.07
CA PRO A 67 -0.69 16.76 -11.89
C PRO A 67 0.17 15.84 -12.73
N GLU A 68 1.29 16.36 -13.25
CA GLU A 68 2.19 15.54 -14.07
C GLU A 68 2.89 14.46 -13.26
N ASN A 69 2.90 14.56 -11.93
CA ASN A 69 3.52 13.59 -11.05
C ASN A 69 2.52 12.63 -10.41
N ALA A 70 1.27 12.69 -10.80
CA ALA A 70 0.25 11.78 -10.25
C ALA A 70 0.55 10.34 -10.66
N PRO A 71 0.09 9.36 -9.86
CA PRO A 71 0.36 7.95 -10.17
C PRO A 71 -0.06 7.53 -11.57
N ASP A 72 -1.16 8.09 -12.09
CA ASP A 72 -1.62 7.73 -13.44
C ASP A 72 -0.72 8.31 -14.52
N ASN A 73 -0.06 9.44 -14.25
CA ASN A 73 0.79 10.11 -15.22
C ASN A 73 2.25 9.74 -15.07
N ALA A 74 2.68 9.42 -13.86
CA ALA A 74 4.09 9.13 -13.56
C ALA A 74 4.18 7.91 -12.66
N PRO A 75 3.77 6.74 -13.13
CA PRO A 75 3.74 5.54 -12.27
C PRO A 75 5.10 5.16 -11.72
N ALA A 76 6.19 5.55 -12.40
CA ALA A 76 7.53 5.23 -11.92
C ALA A 76 7.90 5.96 -10.63
N LEU A 77 7.19 7.02 -10.27
CA LEU A 77 7.44 7.77 -9.04
C LEU A 77 6.76 7.14 -7.83
N TRP A 78 5.91 6.17 -8.05
CA TRP A 78 5.08 5.61 -7.01
C TRP A 78 5.23 4.10 -6.92
N GLU A 79 5.12 3.58 -5.70
CA GLU A 79 5.09 2.14 -5.45
C GLU A 79 3.68 1.77 -5.04
N GLU A 80 3.20 0.65 -5.57
CA GLU A 80 1.92 0.12 -5.12
C GLU A 80 2.08 -0.56 -3.77
N ILE A 81 1.13 -0.30 -2.88
CA ILE A 81 1.11 -0.99 -1.60
C ILE A 81 0.23 -2.21 -1.76
N SER A 82 0.84 -3.39 -1.63
CA SER A 82 0.18 -4.67 -1.92
C SER A 82 -0.64 -5.17 -0.74
N TYR A 83 -1.35 -4.27 -0.08
CA TYR A 83 -2.25 -4.60 1.01
C TYR A 83 -3.60 -3.94 0.79
N ARG A 84 -4.64 -4.63 1.20
CA ARG A 84 -6.00 -4.09 1.16
C ARG A 84 -6.72 -4.56 2.41
N GLU A 85 -7.27 -3.60 3.18
CA GLU A 85 -8.01 -3.88 4.41
C GLU A 85 -7.25 -4.83 5.34
N GLY A 86 -5.96 -4.60 5.46
CA GLY A 86 -5.12 -5.31 6.39
C GLY A 86 -4.55 -6.63 5.91
N HIS A 87 -4.91 -7.08 4.72
CA HIS A 87 -4.42 -8.34 4.18
C HIS A 87 -3.67 -8.12 2.89
N ARG A 88 -2.60 -8.92 2.68
CA ARG A 88 -1.82 -8.82 1.45
C ARG A 88 -2.67 -9.25 0.26
N ILE A 89 -2.31 -8.73 -0.90
CA ILE A 89 -2.90 -9.17 -2.17
C ILE A 89 -2.07 -10.34 -2.67
N ILE A 90 -2.73 -11.43 -3.03
CA ILE A 90 -2.04 -12.62 -3.55
C ILE A 90 -1.53 -12.28 -4.95
N PRO A 91 -0.21 -12.37 -5.20
CA PRO A 91 0.33 -12.07 -6.52
C PRO A 91 0.08 -13.23 -7.49
N GLU A 92 0.07 -12.92 -8.77
CA GLU A 92 -0.03 -13.98 -9.79
C GLU A 92 1.26 -14.78 -9.90
N THR A 93 2.38 -14.12 -9.59
CA THR A 93 3.70 -14.77 -9.56
C THR A 93 4.36 -14.40 -8.24
N PHE A 94 4.74 -15.42 -7.49
CA PHE A 94 5.33 -15.18 -6.18
C PHE A 94 6.81 -14.89 -6.31
N ALA A 95 7.24 -13.78 -5.70
CA ALA A 95 8.65 -13.46 -5.56
C ALA A 95 9.24 -14.23 -4.38
N PRO A 96 10.56 -14.39 -4.32
CA PRO A 96 11.19 -15.03 -3.16
C PRO A 96 10.77 -14.33 -1.87
N GLY A 97 10.37 -15.12 -0.89
CA GLY A 97 9.96 -14.61 0.41
C GLY A 97 8.56 -14.04 0.48
N SER A 98 7.78 -14.11 -0.59
CA SER A 98 6.44 -13.53 -0.61
C SER A 98 5.32 -14.54 -0.33
N GLY A 99 5.67 -15.77 0.05
CA GLY A 99 4.66 -16.79 0.32
C GLY A 99 3.78 -16.48 1.52
N PHE A 100 2.69 -17.21 1.64
CA PHE A 100 1.74 -17.05 2.74
C PHE A 100 1.91 -18.20 3.73
N ALA A 101 1.91 -17.84 5.02
CA ALA A 101 1.95 -18.85 6.06
C ALA A 101 0.56 -19.46 6.23
N LYS A 102 0.50 -20.67 6.79
CA LYS A 102 -0.79 -21.26 7.10
C LYS A 102 -1.57 -20.35 8.05
N GLY A 103 -2.83 -20.11 7.69
CA GLY A 103 -3.70 -19.22 8.45
C GLY A 103 -3.64 -17.76 8.01
N GLU A 104 -2.68 -17.40 7.18
CA GLU A 104 -2.60 -16.04 6.66
C GLU A 104 -3.62 -15.85 5.54
N CYS A 105 -4.28 -14.68 5.52
CA CYS A 105 -5.29 -14.38 4.51
C CYS A 105 -4.72 -13.45 3.44
N GLY A 106 -5.23 -13.60 2.23
CA GLY A 106 -4.86 -12.74 1.12
C GLY A 106 -6.00 -12.55 0.15
N TRP A 107 -5.94 -11.46 -0.60
CA TRP A 107 -6.96 -11.13 -1.60
C TRP A 107 -6.59 -11.73 -2.96
N TRP A 108 -7.55 -12.40 -3.57
CA TRP A 108 -7.39 -12.92 -4.93
C TRP A 108 -8.62 -12.58 -5.74
N LYS A 109 -8.42 -11.73 -6.74
CA LYS A 109 -9.50 -11.31 -7.65
C LYS A 109 -10.73 -10.83 -6.90
N GLY A 110 -10.52 -10.04 -5.86
CA GLY A 110 -11.60 -9.41 -5.11
C GLY A 110 -12.21 -10.27 -4.02
N ALA A 111 -11.71 -11.48 -3.81
CA ALA A 111 -12.20 -12.37 -2.75
C ALA A 111 -11.07 -12.63 -1.75
N LEU A 112 -11.42 -12.77 -0.50
CA LEU A 112 -10.46 -13.07 0.56
C LEU A 112 -10.32 -14.58 0.71
N TYR A 113 -9.09 -15.06 0.75
CA TYR A 113 -8.77 -16.46 0.93
C TYR A 113 -7.82 -16.64 2.10
N LYS A 114 -7.95 -17.75 2.81
CA LYS A 114 -7.05 -18.11 3.89
C LYS A 114 -6.18 -19.27 3.43
N SER A 115 -4.87 -19.17 3.64
CA SER A 115 -3.97 -20.27 3.32
C SER A 115 -4.20 -21.39 4.33
N VAL A 116 -4.51 -22.58 3.83
CA VAL A 116 -4.66 -23.79 4.65
C VAL A 116 -3.56 -24.79 4.33
N PHE A 117 -2.61 -24.40 3.48
CA PHE A 117 -1.48 -25.23 3.12
C PHE A 117 -0.51 -25.35 4.29
N GLU A 118 -0.03 -26.56 4.54
CA GLU A 118 0.99 -26.77 5.59
C GLU A 118 2.33 -26.29 5.07
N GLY A 119 2.82 -25.20 5.62
CA GLY A 119 4.05 -24.58 5.20
C GLY A 119 3.82 -23.29 4.45
N VAL A 120 4.81 -22.87 3.68
CA VAL A 120 4.74 -21.62 2.93
C VAL A 120 4.02 -21.85 1.63
N ASN A 121 2.91 -21.15 1.46
CA ASN A 121 2.06 -21.28 0.27
C ASN A 121 2.54 -20.28 -0.78
N ILE A 122 3.07 -20.79 -1.88
CA ILE A 122 3.58 -19.96 -2.99
C ILE A 122 2.78 -20.18 -4.27
N TRP A 123 1.54 -20.63 -4.13
CA TRP A 123 0.66 -20.88 -5.28
C TRP A 123 -0.59 -20.03 -5.13
N THR A 124 -1.21 -19.70 -6.26
CA THR A 124 -2.47 -18.94 -6.24
C THR A 124 -3.63 -19.90 -5.97
N PRO A 125 -4.80 -19.36 -5.56
CA PRO A 125 -5.97 -20.21 -5.41
C PRO A 125 -6.38 -20.95 -6.68
N GLU A 126 -6.04 -20.41 -7.83
CA GLU A 126 -6.32 -21.11 -9.09
C GLU A 126 -5.35 -22.24 -9.35
N GLN A 127 -4.08 -22.05 -8.94
CA GLN A 127 -3.07 -23.10 -9.12
C GLN A 127 -3.22 -24.23 -8.14
N THR A 128 -3.61 -23.91 -6.92
CA THR A 128 -3.74 -24.91 -5.84
C THR A 128 -4.98 -24.61 -5.03
N PRO A 129 -6.17 -24.94 -5.54
CA PRO A 129 -7.41 -24.66 -4.81
C PRO A 129 -7.47 -25.30 -3.43
N SER A 130 -6.84 -26.47 -3.25
CA SER A 130 -6.85 -27.15 -1.96
C SER A 130 -5.95 -26.48 -0.94
N GLY A 131 -5.10 -25.57 -1.35
CA GLY A 131 -4.22 -24.82 -0.43
C GLY A 131 -4.86 -23.56 0.10
N TRP A 132 -6.05 -23.20 -0.37
CA TRP A 132 -6.74 -21.97 0.00
C TRP A 132 -8.18 -22.22 0.35
N GLU A 133 -8.68 -21.47 1.31
CA GLU A 133 -10.07 -21.54 1.72
C GLU A 133 -10.69 -20.15 1.58
N ARG A 134 -11.74 -20.04 0.78
CA ARG A 134 -12.40 -18.75 0.58
C ARG A 134 -13.12 -18.33 1.84
N GLN A 135 -12.97 -17.08 2.22
CA GLN A 135 -13.58 -16.52 3.43
C GLN A 135 -14.91 -15.84 3.15
#